data_b2079b3063f7e0390b8d36fc2233f87c
#
_entry.id   b2079b3063f7e0390b8d36fc2233f87c
#
_cell.length_a   1.000
_cell.length_b   1.000
_cell.length_c   1.000
_cell.angle_alpha   90.00
_cell.angle_beta   90.00
_cell.angle_gamma   90.00
#
_symmetry.space_group_name_H-M   'P 1'
#
loop_
_entity.id
_entity.type
_entity.pdbx_description
1 polymer ?
#
loop_
_entity_poly.entity_id
_entity_poly.type
_entity_poly.pdbx_seq_one_letter_code
_entity_poly.pdbx_strand_id
1 'polypeptide(L)'
;MHVTDLYTIIVTDKRAECRDFYVRWFGFQVVFEASWFVYLAAAGDHPFGVAFMAPDHPSQPPGPERFGGRGLLITKDEPWGQRRFALVDPAGAWVDVIQTIDPVPGFWDKYLA
;
A
#
# COMPACT_ATOMS: atom_id res chain seq x y z
N MET A 1 9.84 -23.50 2.20
CA MET A 1 10.33 -22.14 2.50
C MET A 1 9.35 -21.45 3.45
N HIS A 2 9.88 -20.79 4.45
CA HIS A 2 9.05 -20.05 5.39
C HIS A 2 9.23 -18.55 5.13
N VAL A 3 8.17 -17.89 4.69
CA VAL A 3 8.19 -16.46 4.40
C VAL A 3 7.99 -15.68 5.70
N THR A 4 8.92 -14.79 6.02
CA THR A 4 8.89 -14.01 7.27
C THR A 4 8.53 -12.54 7.03
N ASP A 5 8.59 -12.08 5.78
CA ASP A 5 8.24 -10.70 5.43
C ASP A 5 7.85 -10.61 3.96
N LEU A 6 6.99 -9.66 3.65
CA LEU A 6 6.57 -9.36 2.28
C LEU A 6 6.12 -7.90 2.21
N TYR A 7 6.71 -7.14 1.30
CA TYR A 7 6.28 -5.76 1.07
C TYR A 7 6.44 -5.38 -0.40
N THR A 8 5.67 -4.39 -0.81
CA THR A 8 5.68 -3.89 -2.19
C THR A 8 6.74 -2.81 -2.35
N ILE A 9 7.48 -2.87 -3.43
CA ILE A 9 8.41 -1.83 -3.84
C ILE A 9 7.85 -1.12 -5.06
N ILE A 10 7.69 0.19 -4.98
CA ILE A 10 7.23 1.04 -6.08
C ILE A 10 8.42 1.81 -6.61
N VAL A 11 8.69 1.66 -7.89
CA VAL A 11 9.80 2.36 -8.55
C VAL A 11 9.33 3.75 -8.97
N THR A 12 9.98 4.79 -8.46
CA THR A 12 9.59 6.17 -8.71
C THR A 12 10.74 7.13 -8.47
N ASP A 13 10.75 8.23 -9.18
CA ASP A 13 11.63 9.36 -8.92
C ASP A 13 11.07 10.31 -7.83
N LYS A 14 9.86 10.03 -7.33
CA LYS A 14 9.16 10.86 -6.35
C LYS A 14 9.18 10.25 -4.95
N ARG A 15 10.33 9.69 -4.55
CA ARG A 15 10.46 9.02 -3.25
C ARG A 15 10.14 9.94 -2.07
N ALA A 16 10.66 11.16 -2.10
CA ALA A 16 10.45 12.12 -1.01
C ALA A 16 8.97 12.52 -0.90
N GLU A 17 8.32 12.77 -2.02
CA GLU A 17 6.90 13.11 -2.03
C GLU A 17 6.05 11.95 -1.55
N CYS A 18 6.38 10.73 -1.95
CA CYS A 18 5.69 9.52 -1.49
C CYS A 18 5.89 9.30 0.00
N ARG A 19 7.13 9.41 0.49
CA ARG A 19 7.42 9.32 1.92
C ARG A 19 6.57 10.30 2.71
N ASP A 20 6.59 11.58 2.32
CA ASP A 20 5.88 12.63 3.04
C ASP A 20 4.38 12.42 3.00
N PHE A 21 3.85 11.93 1.88
CA PHE A 21 2.44 11.61 1.72
C PHE A 21 1.99 10.54 2.71
N TYR A 22 2.69 9.41 2.77
CA TYR A 22 2.29 8.30 3.64
C TYR A 22 2.50 8.62 5.12
N VAL A 23 3.55 9.34 5.45
CA VAL A 23 3.80 9.77 6.84
C VAL A 23 2.72 10.75 7.29
N ARG A 24 2.40 11.72 6.45
CA ARG A 24 1.45 12.79 6.81
C ARG A 24 0.02 12.29 6.90
N TRP A 25 -0.43 11.50 5.93
CA TRP A 25 -1.84 11.16 5.82
C TRP A 25 -2.22 9.84 6.49
N PHE A 26 -1.27 8.91 6.60
CA PHE A 26 -1.56 7.59 7.15
C PHE A 26 -0.71 7.24 8.38
N GLY A 27 0.12 8.15 8.84
CA GLY A 27 0.92 7.94 10.05
C GLY A 27 1.99 6.86 9.90
N PHE A 28 2.44 6.57 8.68
CA PHE A 28 3.51 5.63 8.47
C PHE A 28 4.81 6.14 9.07
N GLN A 29 5.67 5.23 9.46
CA GLN A 29 6.98 5.53 10.01
C GLN A 29 8.07 5.16 9.03
N VAL A 30 9.09 6.00 8.92
CA VAL A 30 10.28 5.70 8.12
C VAL A 30 11.11 4.68 8.88
N VAL A 31 11.22 3.47 8.33
CA VAL A 31 12.03 2.40 8.92
C VAL A 31 13.47 2.47 8.41
N PHE A 32 13.63 2.76 7.12
CA PHE A 32 14.94 2.90 6.49
C PHE A 32 14.85 3.91 5.36
N GLU A 33 15.88 4.74 5.22
CA GLU A 33 15.98 5.70 4.12
C GLU A 33 17.41 5.83 3.64
N ALA A 34 17.58 5.75 2.33
CA ALA A 34 18.84 6.03 1.63
C ALA A 34 18.55 6.96 0.46
N SER A 35 19.58 7.38 -0.25
CA SER A 35 19.40 8.28 -1.39
C SER A 35 18.60 7.68 -2.53
N TRP A 36 18.49 6.37 -2.58
CA TRP A 36 17.86 5.63 -3.68
C TRP A 36 16.65 4.80 -3.25
N PHE A 37 16.33 4.79 -1.95
CA PHE A 37 15.33 3.87 -1.41
C PHE A 37 14.77 4.43 -0.11
N VAL A 38 13.47 4.23 0.11
CA VAL A 38 12.85 4.49 1.40
C VAL A 38 11.86 3.37 1.71
N TYR A 39 11.90 2.88 2.94
CA TYR A 39 10.95 1.88 3.43
C TYR A 39 10.14 2.45 4.57
N LEU A 40 8.83 2.37 4.42
CA LEU A 40 7.85 2.88 5.38
C LEU A 40 7.03 1.71 5.93
N ALA A 41 6.68 1.77 7.20
CA ALA A 41 5.82 0.78 7.81
C ALA A 41 4.71 1.45 8.61
N ALA A 42 3.54 0.82 8.61
CA ALA A 42 2.43 1.23 9.45
C ALA A 42 2.74 0.92 10.91
N ALA A 43 2.27 1.76 11.82
CA ALA A 43 2.35 1.48 13.25
C ALA A 43 1.27 0.45 13.64
N GLY A 44 1.57 -0.40 14.62
CA GLY A 44 0.60 -1.34 15.17
C GLY A 44 1.15 -2.75 15.34
N ASP A 45 0.27 -3.65 15.78
CA ASP A 45 0.63 -5.04 16.12
C ASP A 45 0.86 -5.89 14.86
N HIS A 46 0.29 -5.48 13.73
CA HIS A 46 0.45 -6.16 12.45
C HIS A 46 0.98 -5.16 11.42
N PRO A 47 2.26 -4.78 11.53
CA PRO A 47 2.81 -3.78 10.63
C PRO A 47 2.86 -4.31 9.19
N PHE A 48 2.49 -3.44 8.28
CA PHE A 48 2.66 -3.66 6.85
C PHE A 48 3.42 -2.47 6.28
N GLY A 49 4.10 -2.67 5.17
CA GLY A 49 4.99 -1.67 4.66
C GLY A 49 4.90 -1.47 3.17
N VAL A 50 5.47 -0.36 2.74
CA VAL A 50 5.67 -0.04 1.33
C VAL A 50 7.04 0.60 1.19
N ALA A 51 7.72 0.31 0.09
CA ALA A 51 9.01 0.90 -0.20
C ALA A 51 8.99 1.62 -1.55
N PHE A 52 9.81 2.63 -1.68
CA PHE A 52 9.97 3.40 -2.92
C PHE A 52 11.44 3.40 -3.30
N MET A 53 11.72 3.08 -4.57
CA MET A 53 13.07 2.90 -5.10
C MET A 53 13.28 3.79 -6.31
N ALA A 54 14.49 4.34 -6.45
CA ALA A 54 14.88 5.11 -7.62
C ALA A 54 14.80 4.25 -8.90
N PRO A 55 14.33 4.83 -10.03
CA PRO A 55 14.08 4.06 -11.25
C PRO A 55 15.31 3.39 -11.86
N ASP A 56 16.48 3.97 -11.66
CA ASP A 56 17.71 3.57 -12.32
C ASP A 56 18.72 2.90 -11.38
N HIS A 57 18.28 2.50 -10.19
CA HIS A 57 19.20 1.85 -9.26
C HIS A 57 19.53 0.42 -9.71
N PRO A 58 20.82 0.02 -9.66
CA PRO A 58 21.25 -1.29 -10.16
C PRO A 58 20.60 -2.51 -9.50
N SER A 59 20.07 -2.36 -8.27
CA SER A 59 19.41 -3.47 -7.59
C SER A 59 18.01 -3.74 -8.11
N GLN A 60 17.48 -2.87 -8.97
CA GLN A 60 16.17 -3.06 -9.54
C GLN A 60 16.20 -4.19 -10.57
N PRO A 61 15.38 -5.22 -10.41
CA PRO A 61 15.29 -6.24 -11.45
C PRO A 61 14.66 -5.65 -12.71
N PRO A 62 15.05 -6.15 -13.90
CA PRO A 62 14.35 -5.79 -15.11
C PRO A 62 12.89 -6.26 -14.99
N GLY A 63 11.98 -5.40 -15.31
CA GLY A 63 10.58 -5.70 -15.11
C GLY A 63 9.67 -4.97 -16.06
N PRO A 64 8.41 -5.38 -16.07
CA PRO A 64 7.42 -4.75 -16.92
C PRO A 64 7.17 -3.30 -16.52
N GLU A 65 6.62 -2.58 -17.47
CA GLU A 65 6.19 -1.21 -17.26
C GLU A 65 5.22 -1.12 -16.09
N ARG A 66 5.31 -0.02 -15.42
CA ARG A 66 4.49 0.26 -14.27
C ARG A 66 3.04 0.52 -14.67
N PHE A 67 2.11 -0.06 -13.94
CA PHE A 67 0.70 0.24 -14.12
C PHE A 67 0.34 1.52 -13.37
N GLY A 68 -0.09 2.54 -14.12
CA GLY A 68 -0.70 3.72 -13.52
C GLY A 68 -2.21 3.55 -13.45
N GLY A 69 -2.72 3.30 -12.27
CA GLY A 69 -4.16 3.34 -12.06
C GLY A 69 -4.60 4.78 -11.87
N ARG A 70 -5.70 5.16 -12.51
CA ARG A 70 -6.36 6.44 -12.27
C ARG A 70 -7.77 6.14 -11.83
N GLY A 71 -8.08 6.52 -10.61
CA GLY A 71 -9.42 6.35 -10.11
C GLY A 71 -9.54 6.86 -8.70
N LEU A 72 -10.72 7.27 -8.38
CA LEU A 72 -11.12 7.62 -7.04
C LEU A 72 -12.32 6.77 -6.71
N LEU A 73 -12.18 5.89 -5.73
CA LEU A 73 -13.31 5.18 -5.17
C LEU A 73 -13.83 5.98 -3.99
N ILE A 74 -15.10 6.32 -4.01
CA ILE A 74 -15.76 6.98 -2.88
C ILE A 74 -15.79 6.01 -1.71
N THR A 75 -15.70 6.52 -0.49
CA THR A 75 -15.80 5.72 0.74
C THR A 75 -17.05 4.85 0.70
N LYS A 76 -16.88 3.56 0.89
CA LYS A 76 -17.92 2.57 0.71
C LYS A 76 -17.76 1.46 1.73
N ASP A 77 -18.90 1.03 2.30
CA ASP A 77 -18.96 -0.15 3.16
C ASP A 77 -19.26 -1.37 2.30
N GLU A 78 -18.32 -2.29 2.25
CA GLU A 78 -18.47 -3.53 1.51
C GLU A 78 -19.13 -4.60 2.39
N PRO A 79 -20.03 -5.39 1.86
CA PRO A 79 -20.80 -6.34 2.67
C PRO A 79 -19.96 -7.44 3.32
N TRP A 80 -18.77 -7.69 2.78
CA TRP A 80 -17.87 -8.70 3.35
C TRP A 80 -17.10 -8.22 4.59
N GLY A 81 -17.23 -6.94 4.99
CA GLY A 81 -16.62 -6.44 6.23
C GLY A 81 -15.51 -5.44 6.03
N GLN A 82 -15.58 -4.62 5.00
CA GLN A 82 -14.58 -3.58 4.75
C GLN A 82 -15.25 -2.24 4.47
N ARG A 83 -14.77 -1.21 5.13
CA ARG A 83 -15.02 0.19 4.73
C ARG A 83 -13.78 0.66 4.01
N ARG A 84 -13.93 1.10 2.76
CA ARG A 84 -12.76 1.44 1.94
C ARG A 84 -12.98 2.63 1.04
N PHE A 85 -11.88 3.27 0.71
CA PHE A 85 -11.79 4.21 -0.40
C PHE A 85 -10.46 4.00 -1.11
N ALA A 86 -10.38 4.45 -2.34
CA ALA A 86 -9.15 4.35 -3.14
C ALA A 86 -8.69 5.73 -3.57
N LEU A 87 -7.39 5.84 -3.73
CA LEU A 87 -6.75 7.05 -4.24
C LEU A 87 -5.51 6.67 -5.04
N VAL A 88 -4.92 7.68 -5.69
CA VAL A 88 -3.67 7.51 -6.41
C VAL A 88 -2.60 8.32 -5.68
N ASP A 89 -1.48 7.68 -5.37
CA ASP A 89 -0.38 8.33 -4.68
C ASP A 89 0.48 9.17 -5.64
N PRO A 90 1.49 9.93 -5.14
CA PRO A 90 2.34 10.75 -6.01
C PRO A 90 3.11 9.99 -7.07
N ALA A 91 3.37 8.70 -6.87
CA ALA A 91 4.02 7.84 -7.86
C ALA A 91 3.05 7.32 -8.93
N GLY A 92 1.75 7.60 -8.81
CA GLY A 92 0.73 7.08 -9.69
C GLY A 92 0.27 5.67 -9.32
N ALA A 93 0.60 5.20 -8.13
CA ALA A 93 0.14 3.90 -7.65
C ALA A 93 -1.28 3.99 -7.09
N TRP A 94 -2.08 3.00 -7.40
CA TRP A 94 -3.41 2.85 -6.82
C TRP A 94 -3.28 2.33 -5.38
N VAL A 95 -3.94 3.02 -4.45
CA VAL A 95 -3.92 2.67 -3.03
C VAL A 95 -5.34 2.48 -2.55
N ASP A 96 -5.64 1.31 -2.02
CA ASP A 96 -6.87 1.05 -1.27
C ASP A 96 -6.62 1.28 0.21
N VAL A 97 -7.40 2.17 0.81
CA VAL A 97 -7.36 2.40 2.25
C VAL A 97 -8.56 1.69 2.86
N ILE A 98 -8.28 0.77 3.77
CA ILE A 98 -9.27 -0.17 4.27
C ILE A 98 -9.34 -0.12 5.79
N GLN A 99 -10.55 -0.03 6.31
CA GLN A 99 -10.86 -0.28 7.71
C GLN A 99 -11.70 -1.56 7.79
N THR A 100 -11.29 -2.49 8.64
CA THR A 100 -12.09 -3.69 8.88
C THR A 100 -13.31 -3.30 9.74
N ILE A 101 -14.48 -3.68 9.27
CA ILE A 101 -15.76 -3.49 9.98
C ILE A 101 -16.49 -4.84 10.02
N ASP A 102 -17.58 -4.91 10.77
CA ASP A 102 -18.39 -6.12 10.78
C ASP A 102 -19.04 -6.34 9.42
N PRO A 103 -19.00 -7.57 8.88
CA PRO A 103 -19.71 -7.89 7.65
C PRO A 103 -21.22 -7.80 7.85
N VAL A 104 -21.95 -7.66 6.75
CA VAL A 104 -23.40 -7.76 6.78
C VAL A 104 -23.78 -9.13 7.38
N PRO A 105 -24.74 -9.19 8.34
CA PRO A 105 -25.11 -10.46 8.96
C PRO A 105 -25.51 -11.49 7.90
N GLY A 106 -24.91 -12.68 8.00
CA GLY A 106 -25.17 -13.78 7.09
C GLY A 106 -24.41 -13.74 5.78
N PHE A 107 -23.62 -12.70 5.51
CA PHE A 107 -22.90 -12.57 4.23
C PHE A 107 -22.00 -13.79 3.96
N TRP A 108 -21.27 -14.25 4.98
CA TRP A 108 -20.31 -15.33 4.82
C TRP A 108 -20.90 -16.72 4.90
N ASP A 109 -22.19 -16.87 5.27
CA ASP A 109 -22.82 -18.16 5.53
C ASP A 109 -22.71 -19.10 4.33
N LYS A 110 -22.92 -18.60 3.13
CA LYS A 110 -22.83 -19.39 1.89
C LYS A 110 -21.42 -19.85 1.54
N TYR A 111 -20.40 -19.26 2.19
CA TYR A 111 -18.99 -19.60 1.95
C TYR A 111 -18.41 -20.49 3.05
N LEU A 112 -19.10 -20.65 4.17
CA LEU A 112 -18.65 -21.37 5.35
C LEU A 112 -19.29 -22.76 5.47
N ALA A 113 -19.68 -23.34 4.39
CA ALA A 113 -20.32 -24.65 4.38
C ALA A 113 -19.40 -25.77 4.86
#